data_6a72c3651cf19526dab541b30bd9b83d
#
_entry.id   6a72c3651cf19526dab541b30bd9b83d
#
_cell.length_a   1.000
_cell.length_b   1.000
_cell.length_c   1.000
_cell.angle_alpha   90.00
_cell.angle_beta   90.00
_cell.angle_gamma   90.00
#
_symmetry.space_group_name_H-M   'P 1'
#
loop_
_entity.id
_entity.type
_entity.pdbx_description
1 polymer ?
#
loop_
_entity_poly.entity_id
_entity_poly.type
_entity_poly.pdbx_seq_one_letter_code
_entity_poly.pdbx_strand_id
1 'polypeptide(L)' 'MKQEKVTRQELREMHIGQTRIINLTDPKKIPSARVTCTQMKQEEGFEFSFKPDYEAVAVSITRVK' A
#
# COMPACT_ATOMS: atom_id res chain seq x y z
N MET A 1 -4.05 0.14 14.71
CA MET A 1 -5.12 -0.78 14.29
C MET A 1 -4.66 -1.58 13.09
N LYS A 2 -4.94 -2.88 13.08
CA LYS A 2 -4.53 -3.74 11.96
C LYS A 2 -5.62 -3.85 10.91
N GLN A 3 -5.20 -3.95 9.64
CA GLN A 3 -6.13 -4.09 8.53
C GLN A 3 -5.97 -5.45 7.87
N GLU A 4 -7.03 -5.93 7.27
CA GLU A 4 -6.99 -7.20 6.56
C GLU A 4 -6.27 -7.06 5.22
N LYS A 5 -6.44 -5.93 4.55
CA LYS A 5 -5.81 -5.68 3.25
C LYS A 5 -5.72 -4.18 2.97
N VAL A 6 -4.84 -3.83 2.02
CA VAL A 6 -4.76 -2.47 1.48
C VAL A 6 -5.84 -2.32 0.40
N THR A 7 -6.62 -1.25 0.46
CA THR A 7 -7.69 -0.99 -0.51
C THR A 7 -7.30 0.11 -1.48
N ARG A 8 -7.91 0.08 -2.67
CA ARG A 8 -7.70 1.12 -3.67
C ARG A 8 -8.13 2.50 -3.19
N GLN A 9 -9.22 2.55 -2.42
CA GLN A 9 -9.74 3.80 -1.91
C GLN A 9 -8.73 4.49 -0.99
N GLU A 10 -8.07 3.73 -0.13
CA GLU A 10 -7.03 4.27 0.75
C GLU A 10 -5.90 4.89 -0.06
N LEU A 11 -5.50 4.24 -1.14
CA LEU A 11 -4.42 4.73 -1.99
C LEU A 11 -4.83 5.99 -2.76
N ARG A 12 -6.08 6.07 -3.21
CA ARG A 12 -6.60 7.25 -3.91
C ARG A 12 -6.65 8.48 -3.01
N GLU A 13 -6.89 8.29 -1.73
CA GLU A 13 -6.99 9.38 -0.77
C GLU A 13 -5.63 9.95 -0.37
N MET A 14 -4.55 9.28 -0.74
CA MET A 14 -3.20 9.76 -0.44
C MET A 14 -2.82 10.93 -1.32
N HIS A 15 -2.15 11.91 -0.70
CA HIS A 15 -1.58 13.04 -1.43
C HIS A 15 -0.16 12.70 -1.90
N ILE A 16 0.28 13.36 -2.96
CA ILE A 16 1.66 13.18 -3.45
C ILE A 16 2.63 13.55 -2.34
N GLY A 17 3.58 12.66 -2.07
CA GLY A 17 4.55 12.81 -0.99
C GLY A 17 4.09 12.28 0.35
N GLN A 18 2.83 11.88 0.47
CA GLN A 18 2.32 11.32 1.72
C GLN A 18 2.76 9.88 1.88
N THR A 19 3.17 9.52 3.10
CA THR A 19 3.49 8.13 3.45
C THR A 19 2.43 7.59 4.39
N ARG A 20 1.96 6.39 4.11
CA ARG A 20 1.01 5.70 4.98
C ARG A 20 1.59 4.35 5.38
N ILE A 21 1.61 4.09 6.68
CA ILE A 21 2.05 2.81 7.22
C ILE A 21 0.82 2.01 7.59
N ILE A 22 0.68 0.83 6.99
CA ILE A 22 -0.49 -0.02 7.19
C ILE A 22 -0.05 -1.32 7.86
N ASN A 23 -0.59 -1.58 9.04
CA ASN A 23 -0.36 -2.82 9.77
C ASN A 23 -1.37 -3.86 9.31
N LEU A 24 -0.89 -5.00 8.82
CA LEU A 24 -1.73 -6.06 8.28
C LEU A 24 -1.90 -7.18 9.29
N THR A 25 -2.97 -7.94 9.13
CA THR A 25 -3.27 -9.07 10.02
C THR A 25 -2.54 -10.35 9.60
N ASP A 26 -2.12 -10.44 8.33
CA ASP A 26 -1.53 -11.65 7.77
C ASP A 26 -0.38 -11.26 6.84
N PRO A 27 0.83 -11.83 7.05
CA PRO A 27 1.96 -11.55 6.17
C PRO A 27 1.71 -11.93 4.70
N LYS A 28 0.78 -12.85 4.45
CA LYS A 28 0.40 -13.21 3.09
C LYS A 28 -0.31 -12.08 2.35
N LYS A 29 -0.79 -11.09 3.07
CA LYS A 29 -1.46 -9.92 2.47
C LYS A 29 -0.46 -8.87 1.98
N ILE A 30 0.81 -8.99 2.33
CA ILE A 30 1.83 -8.05 1.86
C ILE A 30 1.98 -8.10 0.33
N PRO A 31 2.10 -9.26 -0.32
CA PRO A 31 2.11 -9.32 -1.79
C PRO A 31 0.83 -8.78 -2.42
N SER A 32 -0.32 -9.00 -1.79
CA SER A 32 -1.60 -8.46 -2.29
C SER A 32 -1.60 -6.94 -2.29
N ALA A 33 -1.02 -6.31 -1.26
CA ALA A 33 -0.90 -4.86 -1.20
C ALA A 33 -0.05 -4.34 -2.36
N ARG A 34 1.03 -5.04 -2.67
CA ARG A 34 1.90 -4.68 -3.79
C ARG A 34 1.15 -4.76 -5.12
N VAL A 35 0.37 -5.82 -5.32
CA VAL A 35 -0.45 -5.98 -6.51
C VAL A 35 -1.44 -4.83 -6.65
N THR A 36 -2.07 -4.42 -5.55
CA THR A 36 -3.00 -3.29 -5.55
C THR A 36 -2.31 -2.01 -6.01
N CYS A 37 -1.10 -1.74 -5.50
CA CYS A 37 -0.32 -0.58 -5.93
C CYS A 37 0.01 -0.64 -7.43
N THR A 38 0.39 -1.81 -7.92
CA THR A 38 0.70 -2.01 -9.33
C THR A 38 -0.53 -1.77 -10.21
N GLN A 39 -1.68 -2.28 -9.79
CA GLN A 39 -2.93 -2.08 -10.53
C GLN A 39 -3.32 -0.60 -10.58
N MET A 40 -3.14 0.13 -9.48
CA MET A 40 -3.41 1.56 -9.45
C MET A 40 -2.52 2.31 -10.42
N LYS A 41 -1.25 1.91 -10.54
CA LYS A 41 -0.33 2.50 -11.50
C LYS A 41 -0.79 2.27 -12.93
N GLN A 42 -1.20 1.05 -13.25
CA GLN A 42 -1.62 0.68 -14.60
C GLN A 42 -2.97 1.29 -14.99
N GLU A 43 -3.91 1.31 -14.07
CA GLU A 43 -5.27 1.72 -14.37
C GLU A 43 -5.49 3.23 -14.21
N GLU A 44 -4.85 3.86 -13.23
CA GLU A 44 -5.12 5.25 -12.87
C GLU A 44 -3.87 6.15 -12.94
N GLY A 45 -2.70 5.59 -13.21
CA GLY A 45 -1.48 6.36 -13.38
C GLY A 45 -0.82 6.83 -12.08
N PHE A 46 -1.29 6.34 -10.93
CA PHE A 46 -0.65 6.67 -9.64
C PHE A 46 0.61 5.84 -9.46
N GLU A 47 1.68 6.49 -8.99
CA GLU A 47 2.91 5.79 -8.66
C GLU A 47 3.12 5.79 -7.15
N PHE A 48 3.50 4.64 -6.62
CA PHE A 48 3.73 4.45 -5.19
C PHE A 48 5.11 3.83 -4.95
N SER A 49 5.76 4.26 -3.88
CA SER A 49 6.93 3.58 -3.35
C SER A 49 6.44 2.59 -2.30
N PHE A 50 6.74 1.32 -2.49
CA PHE A 50 6.24 0.23 -1.63
C PHE A 50 7.39 -0.39 -0.87
N LYS A 51 7.30 -0.37 0.46
CA LYS A 51 8.30 -0.97 1.33
C LYS A 51 7.64 -1.93 2.31
N PRO A 52 7.80 -3.24 2.12
CA PRO A 52 7.23 -4.23 3.04
C PRO A 52 8.11 -4.41 4.27
N ASP A 53 7.49 -4.74 5.40
CA ASP A 53 8.16 -5.14 6.62
C ASP A 53 7.51 -6.43 7.10
N TYR A 54 8.16 -7.55 6.82
CA TYR A 54 7.61 -8.86 7.14
C TYR A 54 7.66 -9.17 8.63
N GLU A 55 8.59 -8.59 9.38
CA GLU A 55 8.66 -8.80 10.82
C GLU A 55 7.49 -8.12 11.54
N ALA A 56 7.19 -6.90 11.15
CA ALA A 56 6.08 -6.14 11.73
C ALA A 56 4.74 -6.45 11.07
N VAL A 57 4.74 -7.22 10.01
CA VAL A 57 3.57 -7.49 9.16
C VAL A 57 2.91 -6.17 8.77
N ALA A 58 3.71 -5.28 8.22
CA ALA A 58 3.28 -3.94 7.84
C ALA A 58 3.85 -3.55 6.48
N VAL A 59 3.22 -2.57 5.85
CA VAL A 59 3.72 -2.00 4.61
C VAL A 59 3.76 -0.48 4.73
N SER A 60 4.81 0.13 4.18
CA SER A 60 4.92 1.57 4.06
C SER A 60 4.72 1.95 2.59
N ILE A 61 3.73 2.77 2.33
CA ILE A 61 3.40 3.18 0.97
C ILE A 61 3.49 4.70 0.89
N THR A 62 4.30 5.19 -0.04
CA THR A 62 4.46 6.62 -0.30
C THR A 62 3.96 6.91 -1.71
N ARG A 63 3.08 7.89 -1.84
CA ARG A 63 2.63 8.31 -3.16
C ARG A 63 3.67 9.24 -3.77
N VAL A 64 4.26 8.84 -4.90
CA VAL A 64 5.29 9.62 -5.58
C VAL A 64 4.76 10.43 -6.75
N LYS A 65 3.63 10.00 -7.30
CA LYS A 65 3.10 10.70 -8.46
C LYS A 65 1.58 10.58 -8.57
#